data_eef66517fdb30f03788cfca16f7db990
#
_entry.id   eef66517fdb30f03788cfca16f7db990
#
_cell.length_a   1.000
_cell.length_b   1.000
_cell.length_c   1.000
_cell.angle_alpha   90.00
_cell.angle_beta   90.00
_cell.angle_gamma   90.00
#
_symmetry.space_group_name_H-M   'P 1'
#
loop_
_entity.id
_entity.type
_entity.pdbx_description
1 polymer ?
#
loop_
_entity_poly.entity_id
_entity_poly.type
_entity_poly.pdbx_seq_one_letter_code
_entity_poly.pdbx_strand_id
1 'polypeptide(L)'
;MKKLSILVSLITDDNDYQIEQAAFAQEAGRKLGVSVEVIFAGNDPINQSQQLLKVIQTSGGSRPDGILIEPVGGTALPHVARASVAAGIAWVVLNREVDYMTDLRRRSSVPAFSVSADHQEIGRIQGQQMGALLPEGGTAIYIQGPSTSSVSIHRTRGMEQAKPKNIKLITMKGTWTEESAFNAISSWLRLSTSQKLPVELIVCQNDAMAMGARRALKELSGDAAREKWMALPFVGCDGLPSTGQKYVRSQLLAATIVVLPITGYAMEKLVHAIHTKSQPPELLLTAPTSFPTVEELVTGRRERNQVPAL
;
A
#
# COMPACT_ATOMS: atom_id res chain seq x y z
N MET A 1 6.48 33.94 -14.33
CA MET A 1 7.32 32.82 -13.85
C MET A 1 7.05 31.62 -14.72
N LYS A 2 8.05 30.80 -15.07
CA LYS A 2 7.85 29.53 -15.78
C LYS A 2 6.98 28.63 -14.91
N LYS A 3 5.94 28.02 -15.49
CA LYS A 3 5.12 27.04 -14.79
C LYS A 3 5.96 25.80 -14.50
N LEU A 4 5.99 25.35 -13.25
CA LEU A 4 6.70 24.13 -12.87
C LEU A 4 6.09 22.91 -13.56
N SER A 5 6.93 21.94 -13.91
CA SER A 5 6.55 20.66 -14.50
C SER A 5 7.03 19.53 -13.60
N ILE A 6 6.12 18.63 -13.20
CA ILE A 6 6.41 17.50 -12.32
C ILE A 6 6.03 16.21 -13.03
N LEU A 7 6.95 15.26 -13.06
CA LEU A 7 6.70 13.89 -13.50
C LEU A 7 6.36 13.01 -12.29
N VAL A 8 5.31 12.21 -12.39
CA VAL A 8 4.94 11.21 -11.39
C VAL A 8 5.04 9.83 -12.01
N SER A 9 5.96 9.00 -11.51
CA SER A 9 6.19 7.63 -11.98
C SER A 9 5.64 6.64 -10.95
N LEU A 10 4.58 5.93 -11.32
CA LEU A 10 3.86 4.97 -10.49
C LEU A 10 4.13 3.53 -10.94
N ILE A 11 3.77 2.58 -10.08
CA ILE A 11 4.08 1.16 -10.28
C ILE A 11 3.28 0.58 -11.45
N THR A 12 1.95 0.77 -11.43
CA THR A 12 1.02 0.13 -12.37
C THR A 12 -0.31 0.87 -12.40
N ASP A 13 -1.10 0.68 -13.45
CA ASP A 13 -2.48 1.20 -13.60
C ASP A 13 -3.56 0.13 -13.37
N ASP A 14 -3.17 -1.08 -12.96
CA ASP A 14 -4.08 -2.19 -12.66
C ASP A 14 -4.47 -2.31 -11.17
N ASN A 15 -4.11 -1.32 -10.34
CA ASN A 15 -4.35 -1.31 -8.90
C ASN A 15 -5.04 0.00 -8.50
N ASP A 16 -6.18 -0.11 -7.79
CA ASP A 16 -7.01 1.04 -7.39
C ASP A 16 -6.23 2.10 -6.61
N TYR A 17 -5.32 1.68 -5.70
CA TYR A 17 -4.51 2.62 -4.94
C TYR A 17 -3.57 3.43 -5.84
N GLN A 18 -2.97 2.82 -6.85
CA GLN A 18 -2.10 3.50 -7.82
C GLN A 18 -2.88 4.47 -8.72
N ILE A 19 -4.12 4.10 -9.11
CA ILE A 19 -5.02 4.98 -9.85
C ILE A 19 -5.36 6.22 -9.01
N GLU A 20 -5.70 6.05 -7.74
CA GLU A 20 -5.96 7.16 -6.82
C GLU A 20 -4.70 8.02 -6.58
N GLN A 21 -3.51 7.44 -6.48
CA GLN A 21 -2.25 8.18 -6.43
C GLN A 21 -2.11 9.10 -7.66
N ALA A 22 -2.42 8.60 -8.86
CA ALA A 22 -2.40 9.40 -10.09
C ALA A 22 -3.42 10.54 -10.06
N ALA A 23 -4.65 10.25 -9.62
CA ALA A 23 -5.73 11.24 -9.52
C ALA A 23 -5.39 12.36 -8.53
N PHE A 24 -4.85 12.02 -7.35
CA PHE A 24 -4.41 12.98 -6.35
C PHE A 24 -3.24 13.85 -6.83
N ALA A 25 -2.30 13.26 -7.61
CA ALA A 25 -1.22 14.03 -8.23
C ALA A 25 -1.76 15.06 -9.22
N GLN A 26 -2.70 14.68 -10.08
CA GLN A 26 -3.34 15.57 -11.06
C GLN A 26 -4.14 16.68 -10.37
N GLU A 27 -4.89 16.35 -9.29
CA GLU A 27 -5.61 17.34 -8.52
C GLU A 27 -4.69 18.34 -7.84
N ALA A 28 -3.63 17.86 -7.19
CA ALA A 28 -2.62 18.72 -6.59
C ALA A 28 -1.96 19.64 -7.63
N GLY A 29 -1.65 19.10 -8.81
CA GLY A 29 -1.13 19.90 -9.92
C GLY A 29 -2.06 21.06 -10.31
N ARG A 30 -3.36 20.80 -10.42
CA ARG A 30 -4.35 21.85 -10.68
C ARG A 30 -4.40 22.91 -9.58
N LYS A 31 -4.43 22.48 -8.29
CA LYS A 31 -4.46 23.38 -7.14
C LYS A 31 -3.22 24.25 -7.02
N LEU A 32 -2.05 23.67 -7.29
CA LEU A 32 -0.74 24.35 -7.20
C LEU A 32 -0.36 25.11 -8.46
N GLY A 33 -1.12 25.01 -9.54
CA GLY A 33 -0.82 25.68 -10.82
C GLY A 33 0.40 25.09 -11.53
N VAL A 34 0.78 23.82 -11.25
CA VAL A 34 1.90 23.11 -11.89
C VAL A 34 1.43 22.15 -12.98
N SER A 35 2.28 21.84 -13.93
CA SER A 35 2.03 20.82 -14.95
C SER A 35 2.39 19.46 -14.37
N VAL A 36 1.52 18.46 -14.51
CA VAL A 36 1.75 17.10 -14.03
C VAL A 36 1.62 16.12 -15.17
N GLU A 37 2.63 15.31 -15.36
CA GLU A 37 2.61 14.12 -16.21
C GLU A 37 2.67 12.89 -15.31
N VAL A 38 1.80 11.90 -15.56
CA VAL A 38 1.80 10.61 -14.85
C VAL A 38 2.16 9.51 -15.82
N ILE A 39 3.12 8.68 -15.44
CA ILE A 39 3.51 7.48 -16.18
C ILE A 39 3.44 6.25 -15.28
N PHE A 40 3.14 5.11 -15.87
CA PHE A 40 3.10 3.83 -15.19
C PHE A 40 4.19 2.90 -15.71
N ALA A 41 4.81 2.17 -14.78
CA ALA A 41 5.91 1.26 -15.10
C ALA A 41 5.44 -0.12 -15.56
N GLY A 42 4.14 -0.44 -15.42
CA GLY A 42 3.60 -1.76 -15.75
C GLY A 42 4.16 -2.89 -14.87
N ASN A 43 4.45 -2.60 -13.60
CA ASN A 43 5.10 -3.54 -12.66
C ASN A 43 6.52 -3.99 -13.09
N ASP A 44 7.15 -3.30 -14.04
CA ASP A 44 8.49 -3.62 -14.54
C ASP A 44 9.52 -2.57 -14.09
N PRO A 45 10.49 -2.94 -13.23
CA PRO A 45 11.53 -2.03 -12.75
C PRO A 45 12.51 -1.59 -13.85
N ILE A 46 12.71 -2.42 -14.88
CA ILE A 46 13.58 -2.09 -16.00
C ILE A 46 12.90 -1.03 -16.87
N ASN A 47 11.62 -1.23 -17.18
CA ASN A 47 10.80 -0.25 -17.89
C ASN A 47 10.78 1.09 -17.13
N GLN A 48 10.56 1.07 -15.80
CA GLN A 48 10.58 2.29 -14.99
C GLN A 48 11.90 3.03 -15.09
N SER A 49 13.02 2.33 -14.99
CA SER A 49 14.37 2.91 -15.13
C SER A 49 14.58 3.55 -16.50
N GLN A 50 14.18 2.86 -17.58
CA GLN A 50 14.32 3.36 -18.95
C GLN A 50 13.46 4.59 -19.21
N GLN A 51 12.19 4.58 -18.77
CA GLN A 51 11.29 5.72 -18.88
C GLN A 51 11.89 6.97 -18.20
N LEU A 52 12.38 6.82 -16.97
CA LEU A 52 12.95 7.92 -16.20
C LEU A 52 14.26 8.44 -16.79
N LEU A 53 15.18 7.55 -17.20
CA LEU A 53 16.44 7.97 -17.83
C LEU A 53 16.19 8.70 -19.14
N LYS A 54 15.23 8.26 -19.96
CA LYS A 54 14.83 8.95 -21.19
C LYS A 54 14.40 10.40 -20.90
N VAL A 55 13.58 10.62 -19.88
CA VAL A 55 13.13 11.97 -19.49
C VAL A 55 14.29 12.82 -18.95
N ILE A 56 15.16 12.24 -18.11
CA ILE A 56 16.31 12.94 -17.52
C ILE A 56 17.32 13.36 -18.61
N GLN A 57 17.52 12.54 -19.64
CA GLN A 57 18.46 12.77 -20.74
C GLN A 57 17.92 13.70 -21.84
N THR A 58 16.62 14.01 -21.84
CA THR A 58 16.03 14.91 -22.83
C THR A 58 16.74 16.27 -22.81
N SER A 59 17.04 16.81 -23.99
CA SER A 59 17.71 18.11 -24.15
C SER A 59 16.71 19.27 -24.14
N GLY A 60 17.09 20.42 -23.59
CA GLY A 60 16.30 21.67 -23.66
C GLY A 60 15.21 21.79 -22.58
N GLY A 61 14.30 22.74 -22.76
CA GLY A 61 13.30 23.15 -21.75
C GLY A 61 12.17 22.20 -21.44
N SER A 62 12.22 20.95 -21.90
CA SER A 62 11.19 19.91 -21.70
C SER A 62 11.46 18.97 -20.52
N ARG A 63 12.55 19.18 -19.75
CA ARG A 63 12.80 18.43 -18.52
C ARG A 63 11.83 18.85 -17.42
N PRO A 64 11.32 17.90 -16.59
CA PRO A 64 10.56 18.26 -15.42
C PRO A 64 11.44 18.95 -14.37
N ASP A 65 10.85 19.80 -13.54
CA ASP A 65 11.53 20.43 -12.42
C ASP A 65 11.67 19.47 -11.22
N GLY A 66 10.85 18.40 -11.19
CA GLY A 66 10.91 17.34 -10.18
C GLY A 66 10.27 16.04 -10.63
N ILE A 67 10.70 14.96 -10.02
CA ILE A 67 10.19 13.61 -10.22
C ILE A 67 9.69 13.07 -8.87
N LEU A 68 8.42 12.65 -8.81
CA LEU A 68 7.86 11.80 -7.76
C LEU A 68 7.87 10.36 -8.26
N ILE A 69 8.45 9.44 -7.52
CA ILE A 69 8.55 8.04 -7.94
C ILE A 69 8.11 7.09 -6.84
N GLU A 70 7.24 6.14 -7.16
CA GLU A 70 7.06 4.93 -6.38
C GLU A 70 7.83 3.78 -7.06
N PRO A 71 8.99 3.35 -6.50
CA PRO A 71 9.84 2.35 -7.15
C PRO A 71 9.15 0.98 -7.23
N VAL A 72 9.23 0.33 -8.38
CA VAL A 72 8.73 -1.04 -8.57
C VAL A 72 9.59 -2.03 -7.80
N GLY A 73 8.96 -2.86 -6.98
CA GLY A 73 9.61 -3.93 -6.22
C GLY A 73 10.62 -3.41 -5.20
N GLY A 74 11.72 -4.14 -5.04
CA GLY A 74 12.82 -3.76 -4.15
C GLY A 74 13.90 -2.91 -4.81
N THR A 75 13.72 -2.49 -6.07
CA THR A 75 14.71 -1.73 -6.81
C THR A 75 14.58 -0.25 -6.47
N ALA A 76 15.58 0.28 -5.79
CA ALA A 76 15.57 1.67 -5.35
C ALA A 76 16.05 2.68 -6.40
N LEU A 77 16.46 2.24 -7.58
CA LEU A 77 16.96 3.06 -8.72
C LEU A 77 18.01 4.13 -8.32
N PRO A 78 19.07 3.81 -7.56
CA PRO A 78 20.00 4.80 -7.03
C PRO A 78 20.77 5.56 -8.13
N HIS A 79 21.03 4.91 -9.27
CA HIS A 79 21.70 5.53 -10.40
C HIS A 79 20.79 6.55 -11.13
N VAL A 80 19.48 6.25 -11.24
CA VAL A 80 18.49 7.18 -11.82
C VAL A 80 18.32 8.39 -10.91
N ALA A 81 18.23 8.19 -9.58
CA ALA A 81 18.16 9.26 -8.59
C ALA A 81 19.37 10.22 -8.71
N ARG A 82 20.59 9.65 -8.78
CA ARG A 82 21.81 10.46 -8.98
C ARG A 82 21.80 11.22 -10.29
N ALA A 83 21.37 10.60 -11.38
CA ALA A 83 21.25 11.26 -12.68
C ALA A 83 20.23 12.40 -12.64
N SER A 84 19.09 12.22 -11.95
CA SER A 84 18.06 13.24 -11.78
C SER A 84 18.59 14.49 -11.09
N VAL A 85 19.18 14.34 -9.89
CA VAL A 85 19.68 15.49 -9.14
C VAL A 85 20.89 16.17 -9.82
N ALA A 86 21.74 15.39 -10.50
CA ALA A 86 22.85 15.94 -11.32
C ALA A 86 22.33 16.77 -12.52
N ALA A 87 21.15 16.43 -13.04
CA ALA A 87 20.47 17.19 -14.09
C ALA A 87 19.68 18.40 -13.55
N GLY A 88 19.71 18.66 -12.23
CA GLY A 88 18.95 19.73 -11.58
C GLY A 88 17.46 19.43 -11.39
N ILE A 89 17.06 18.14 -11.44
CA ILE A 89 15.69 17.69 -11.29
C ILE A 89 15.52 17.15 -9.86
N ALA A 90 14.58 17.71 -9.10
CA ALA A 90 14.28 17.27 -7.74
C ALA A 90 13.79 15.81 -7.71
N TRP A 91 14.05 15.10 -6.61
CA TRP A 91 13.77 13.67 -6.49
C TRP A 91 12.98 13.34 -5.22
N VAL A 92 11.78 12.80 -5.39
CA VAL A 92 10.91 12.39 -4.26
C VAL A 92 10.53 10.92 -4.39
N VAL A 93 10.85 10.13 -3.37
CA VAL A 93 10.50 8.71 -3.30
C VAL A 93 9.21 8.54 -2.51
N LEU A 94 8.29 7.76 -3.07
CA LEU A 94 6.98 7.47 -2.48
C LEU A 94 6.93 6.05 -1.95
N ASN A 95 6.35 5.85 -0.75
CA ASN A 95 6.02 4.55 -0.16
C ASN A 95 7.15 3.51 -0.10
N ARG A 96 8.39 3.91 -0.23
CA ARG A 96 9.53 2.97 -0.18
C ARG A 96 10.64 3.54 0.67
N GLU A 97 11.29 2.64 1.38
CA GLU A 97 12.56 2.93 2.05
C GLU A 97 13.71 2.77 1.05
N VAL A 98 14.61 3.74 1.03
CA VAL A 98 15.79 3.75 0.16
C VAL A 98 17.02 4.14 0.97
N ASP A 99 18.11 3.45 0.76
CA ASP A 99 19.37 3.61 1.51
C ASP A 99 20.25 4.76 1.02
N TYR A 100 19.99 5.25 -0.18
CA TYR A 100 20.80 6.29 -0.82
C TYR A 100 20.35 7.73 -0.53
N MET A 101 19.23 7.96 0.17
CA MET A 101 18.63 9.28 0.30
C MET A 101 19.56 10.27 1.01
N THR A 102 20.16 9.86 2.12
CA THR A 102 21.12 10.72 2.87
C THR A 102 22.29 11.17 1.99
N ASP A 103 22.88 10.24 1.22
CA ASP A 103 24.00 10.57 0.31
C ASP A 103 23.55 11.44 -0.87
N LEU A 104 22.38 11.17 -1.41
CA LEU A 104 21.80 11.96 -2.50
C LEU A 104 21.60 13.42 -2.06
N ARG A 105 21.05 13.64 -0.87
CA ARG A 105 20.81 14.98 -0.28
C ARG A 105 22.09 15.77 -0.07
N ARG A 106 23.16 15.13 0.41
CA ARG A 106 24.47 15.78 0.62
C ARG A 106 25.08 16.32 -0.67
N ARG A 107 24.78 15.72 -1.82
CA ARG A 107 25.33 16.04 -3.14
C ARG A 107 24.39 16.83 -4.02
N SER A 108 23.16 17.07 -3.57
CA SER A 108 22.09 17.67 -4.37
C SER A 108 21.93 19.15 -4.05
N SER A 109 21.85 19.97 -5.10
CA SER A 109 21.42 21.37 -5.02
C SER A 109 19.90 21.55 -5.16
N VAL A 110 19.18 20.46 -5.43
CA VAL A 110 17.71 20.42 -5.58
C VAL A 110 17.08 19.58 -4.47
N PRO A 111 15.77 19.75 -4.16
CA PRO A 111 15.12 18.95 -3.14
C PRO A 111 15.19 17.45 -3.41
N ALA A 112 15.54 16.67 -2.36
CA ALA A 112 15.50 15.21 -2.39
C ALA A 112 15.01 14.70 -1.04
N PHE A 113 13.92 13.91 -1.03
CA PHE A 113 13.29 13.40 0.20
C PHE A 113 12.35 12.23 -0.10
N SER A 114 11.87 11.59 0.95
CA SER A 114 10.88 10.50 0.86
C SER A 114 9.58 10.91 1.54
N VAL A 115 8.46 10.46 0.98
CA VAL A 115 7.12 10.53 1.58
C VAL A 115 6.54 9.13 1.62
N SER A 116 6.06 8.69 2.77
CA SER A 116 5.50 7.34 2.95
C SER A 116 4.36 7.36 3.94
N ALA A 117 3.42 6.41 3.82
CA ALA A 117 2.61 6.04 4.95
C ALA A 117 3.49 5.35 6.02
N ASP A 118 3.10 5.44 7.29
CA ASP A 118 3.76 4.68 8.35
C ASP A 118 3.37 3.19 8.25
N HIS A 119 4.15 2.45 7.47
CA HIS A 119 3.86 1.03 7.22
C HIS A 119 4.03 0.15 8.46
N GLN A 120 4.87 0.54 9.42
CA GLN A 120 4.96 -0.19 10.68
C GLN A 120 3.70 0.01 11.52
N GLU A 121 3.20 1.24 11.57
CA GLU A 121 1.93 1.56 12.23
C GLU A 121 0.73 0.86 11.55
N ILE A 122 0.71 0.80 10.21
CA ILE A 122 -0.28 -0.01 9.47
C ILE A 122 -0.27 -1.46 9.98
N GLY A 123 0.90 -2.06 10.07
CA GLY A 123 1.03 -3.42 10.61
C GLY A 123 0.54 -3.52 12.05
N ARG A 124 0.90 -2.54 12.91
CA ARG A 124 0.46 -2.51 14.30
C ARG A 124 -1.07 -2.46 14.41
N ILE A 125 -1.71 -1.64 13.59
CA ILE A 125 -3.17 -1.57 13.52
C ILE A 125 -3.75 -2.92 13.06
N GLN A 126 -3.17 -3.58 12.05
CA GLN A 126 -3.62 -4.93 11.64
C GLN A 126 -3.54 -5.94 12.80
N GLY A 127 -2.46 -5.93 13.57
CA GLY A 127 -2.33 -6.78 14.75
C GLY A 127 -3.40 -6.51 15.81
N GLN A 128 -3.77 -5.25 16.01
CA GLN A 128 -4.87 -4.85 16.91
C GLN A 128 -6.24 -5.29 16.38
N GLN A 129 -6.49 -5.12 15.07
CA GLN A 129 -7.71 -5.62 14.42
C GLN A 129 -7.85 -7.16 14.60
N MET A 130 -6.74 -7.90 14.46
CA MET A 130 -6.73 -9.35 14.75
C MET A 130 -7.15 -9.62 16.18
N GLY A 131 -6.62 -8.90 17.16
CA GLY A 131 -6.99 -9.06 18.57
C GLY A 131 -8.47 -8.73 18.85
N ALA A 132 -9.00 -7.69 18.19
CA ALA A 132 -10.41 -7.33 18.30
C ALA A 132 -11.34 -8.39 17.70
N LEU A 133 -10.94 -9.01 16.60
CA LEU A 133 -11.72 -10.03 15.89
C LEU A 133 -11.57 -11.43 16.50
N LEU A 134 -10.42 -11.76 17.08
CA LEU A 134 -10.10 -13.05 17.72
C LEU A 134 -9.58 -12.85 19.17
N PRO A 135 -10.38 -12.35 20.12
CA PRO A 135 -9.91 -12.08 21.49
C PRO A 135 -9.54 -13.36 22.27
N GLU A 136 -10.15 -14.48 21.95
CA GLU A 136 -9.80 -15.78 22.56
C GLU A 136 -8.59 -16.45 21.89
N GLY A 137 -8.04 -15.79 20.86
CA GLY A 137 -7.03 -16.38 20.00
C GLY A 137 -7.64 -17.16 18.84
N GLY A 138 -6.79 -17.91 18.12
CA GLY A 138 -7.25 -18.71 16.98
C GLY A 138 -6.19 -18.78 15.88
N THR A 139 -6.64 -19.14 14.67
CA THR A 139 -5.76 -19.24 13.49
C THR A 139 -6.19 -18.27 12.41
N ALA A 140 -5.28 -17.45 11.95
CA ALA A 140 -5.50 -16.52 10.84
C ALA A 140 -4.64 -16.88 9.63
N ILE A 141 -5.20 -16.77 8.43
CA ILE A 141 -4.41 -16.67 7.20
C ILE A 141 -3.93 -15.23 7.06
N TYR A 142 -2.63 -15.05 6.86
CA TYR A 142 -2.02 -13.74 6.64
C TYR A 142 -1.37 -13.69 5.26
N ILE A 143 -1.95 -12.90 4.33
CA ILE A 143 -1.44 -12.75 2.96
C ILE A 143 -0.61 -11.48 2.88
N GLN A 144 0.69 -11.68 2.72
CA GLN A 144 1.69 -10.62 2.61
C GLN A 144 1.87 -10.17 1.16
N GLY A 145 2.32 -8.94 0.98
CA GLY A 145 2.88 -8.48 -0.29
C GLY A 145 4.25 -9.12 -0.59
N PRO A 146 4.93 -8.70 -1.67
CA PRO A 146 6.24 -9.25 -2.06
C PRO A 146 7.26 -9.17 -0.92
N SER A 147 8.03 -10.24 -0.73
CA SER A 147 9.03 -10.34 0.35
C SER A 147 10.20 -9.36 0.22
N THR A 148 10.43 -8.85 -0.98
CA THR A 148 11.46 -7.84 -1.28
C THR A 148 10.99 -6.40 -1.06
N SER A 149 9.70 -6.20 -0.78
CA SER A 149 9.13 -4.88 -0.56
C SER A 149 9.31 -4.42 0.89
N SER A 150 9.93 -3.26 1.12
CA SER A 150 10.03 -2.64 2.45
C SER A 150 8.66 -2.42 3.09
N VAL A 151 7.63 -2.12 2.29
CA VAL A 151 6.23 -2.00 2.72
C VAL A 151 5.75 -3.30 3.37
N SER A 152 5.91 -4.44 2.67
CA SER A 152 5.49 -5.75 3.19
C SER A 152 6.25 -6.13 4.45
N ILE A 153 7.55 -5.84 4.49
CA ILE A 153 8.41 -6.12 5.65
C ILE A 153 7.97 -5.32 6.86
N HIS A 154 7.76 -4.00 6.71
CA HIS A 154 7.37 -3.12 7.82
C HIS A 154 5.95 -3.43 8.32
N ARG A 155 4.98 -3.67 7.41
CA ARG A 155 3.62 -4.10 7.80
C ARG A 155 3.65 -5.41 8.59
N THR A 156 4.44 -6.39 8.13
CA THR A 156 4.60 -7.67 8.85
C THR A 156 5.21 -7.46 10.23
N ARG A 157 6.27 -6.65 10.34
CA ARG A 157 6.94 -6.37 11.62
C ARG A 157 6.00 -5.69 12.61
N GLY A 158 5.25 -4.67 12.18
CA GLY A 158 4.28 -4.00 13.03
C GLY A 158 3.15 -4.93 13.48
N MET A 159 2.65 -5.77 12.57
CA MET A 159 1.62 -6.77 12.87
C MET A 159 2.10 -7.78 13.92
N GLU A 160 3.28 -8.35 13.76
CA GLU A 160 3.85 -9.30 14.73
C GLU A 160 4.09 -8.67 16.11
N GLN A 161 4.41 -7.38 16.18
CA GLN A 161 4.58 -6.66 17.45
C GLN A 161 3.26 -6.46 18.21
N ALA A 162 2.14 -6.33 17.50
CA ALA A 162 0.85 -5.95 18.08
C ALA A 162 -0.16 -7.09 18.16
N LYS A 163 -0.01 -8.15 17.34
CA LYS A 163 -0.96 -9.26 17.39
C LYS A 163 -0.86 -10.03 18.72
N PRO A 164 -1.98 -10.50 19.28
CA PRO A 164 -1.97 -11.38 20.45
C PRO A 164 -1.16 -12.66 20.19
N LYS A 165 -0.41 -13.11 21.22
CA LYS A 165 0.45 -14.29 21.12
C LYS A 165 -0.31 -15.59 20.86
N ASN A 166 -1.57 -15.67 21.28
CA ASN A 166 -2.47 -16.80 21.08
C ASN A 166 -3.11 -16.87 19.68
N ILE A 167 -2.78 -15.93 18.77
CA ILE A 167 -3.17 -15.99 17.35
C ILE A 167 -2.03 -16.62 16.54
N LYS A 168 -2.31 -17.77 15.93
CA LYS A 168 -1.40 -18.49 15.02
C LYS A 168 -1.60 -18.01 13.59
N LEU A 169 -0.51 -17.96 12.82
CA LEU A 169 -0.55 -17.50 11.42
C LEU A 169 -0.24 -18.62 10.45
N ILE A 170 -1.03 -18.67 9.38
CA ILE A 170 -0.71 -19.36 8.13
C ILE A 170 -0.32 -18.26 7.14
N THR A 171 0.98 -18.10 6.89
CA THR A 171 1.48 -17.01 6.06
C THR A 171 1.56 -17.41 4.59
N MET A 172 1.04 -16.56 3.71
CA MET A 172 1.09 -16.71 2.26
C MET A 172 1.69 -15.45 1.63
N LYS A 173 2.13 -15.55 0.38
CA LYS A 173 2.69 -14.45 -0.40
C LYS A 173 1.77 -14.07 -1.55
N GLY A 174 1.58 -12.78 -1.75
CA GLY A 174 0.95 -12.18 -2.90
C GLY A 174 1.84 -11.09 -3.52
N THR A 175 1.32 -10.43 -4.56
CA THR A 175 2.01 -9.37 -5.30
C THR A 175 1.15 -8.10 -5.40
N TRP A 176 0.37 -7.81 -4.37
CA TRP A 176 -0.55 -6.66 -4.24
C TRP A 176 -1.81 -6.72 -5.11
N THR A 177 -1.97 -7.76 -5.95
CA THR A 177 -3.10 -7.90 -6.87
C THR A 177 -4.14 -8.89 -6.33
N GLU A 178 -5.39 -8.72 -6.74
CA GLU A 178 -6.49 -9.64 -6.45
C GLU A 178 -6.15 -11.06 -6.94
N GLU A 179 -5.64 -11.18 -8.17
CA GLU A 179 -5.30 -12.45 -8.79
C GLU A 179 -4.21 -13.22 -8.01
N SER A 180 -3.21 -12.52 -7.48
CA SER A 180 -2.14 -13.16 -6.71
C SER A 180 -2.65 -13.82 -5.43
N ALA A 181 -3.58 -13.19 -4.72
CA ALA A 181 -4.19 -13.75 -3.52
C ALA A 181 -5.20 -14.86 -3.85
N PHE A 182 -5.95 -14.70 -4.94
CA PHE A 182 -6.81 -15.76 -5.47
C PHE A 182 -6.00 -17.03 -5.73
N ASN A 183 -4.88 -16.92 -6.44
CA ASN A 183 -4.02 -18.05 -6.76
C ASN A 183 -3.36 -18.67 -5.51
N ALA A 184 -2.94 -17.84 -4.55
CA ALA A 184 -2.35 -18.31 -3.30
C ALA A 184 -3.35 -19.13 -2.48
N ILE A 185 -4.57 -18.65 -2.29
CA ILE A 185 -5.64 -19.36 -1.58
C ILE A 185 -6.07 -20.61 -2.35
N SER A 186 -6.28 -20.52 -3.66
CA SER A 186 -6.69 -21.67 -4.49
C SER A 186 -5.65 -22.80 -4.45
N SER A 187 -4.37 -22.45 -4.47
CA SER A 187 -3.28 -23.43 -4.35
C SER A 187 -3.23 -24.05 -2.95
N TRP A 188 -3.40 -23.24 -1.90
CA TRP A 188 -3.43 -23.74 -0.52
C TRP A 188 -4.62 -24.69 -0.25
N LEU A 189 -5.80 -24.38 -0.79
CA LEU A 189 -7.00 -25.20 -0.64
C LEU A 189 -6.86 -26.61 -1.27
N ARG A 190 -5.97 -26.80 -2.23
CA ARG A 190 -5.68 -28.13 -2.83
C ARG A 190 -4.87 -29.04 -1.92
N LEU A 191 -4.27 -28.50 -0.85
CA LEU A 191 -3.51 -29.29 0.11
C LEU A 191 -4.49 -30.04 1.02
N SER A 192 -4.29 -31.35 1.20
CA SER A 192 -5.13 -32.20 2.07
C SER A 192 -5.17 -31.74 3.53
N THR A 193 -4.16 -31.01 3.97
CA THR A 193 -4.04 -30.47 5.32
C THR A 193 -4.83 -29.17 5.52
N SER A 194 -5.08 -28.39 4.47
CA SER A 194 -5.73 -27.07 4.56
C SER A 194 -7.17 -27.16 5.10
N GLN A 195 -7.92 -28.14 4.65
CA GLN A 195 -9.33 -28.32 5.02
C GLN A 195 -9.54 -28.70 6.49
N LYS A 196 -8.48 -29.19 7.16
CA LYS A 196 -8.51 -29.62 8.57
C LYS A 196 -8.09 -28.49 9.54
N LEU A 197 -7.56 -27.40 9.03
CA LEU A 197 -7.11 -26.30 9.88
C LEU A 197 -8.28 -25.41 10.30
N PRO A 198 -8.40 -25.09 11.59
CA PRO A 198 -9.47 -24.24 12.11
C PRO A 198 -9.15 -22.76 11.83
N VAL A 199 -9.23 -22.34 10.56
CA VAL A 199 -9.05 -20.93 10.22
C VAL A 199 -10.28 -20.12 10.62
N GLU A 200 -10.06 -18.98 11.26
CA GLU A 200 -11.11 -18.13 11.84
C GLU A 200 -11.03 -16.67 11.36
N LEU A 201 -9.95 -16.30 10.68
CA LEU A 201 -9.74 -14.94 10.18
C LEU A 201 -8.84 -14.95 8.94
N ILE A 202 -9.11 -14.06 7.98
CA ILE A 202 -8.26 -13.83 6.82
C ILE A 202 -7.83 -12.38 6.81
N VAL A 203 -6.51 -12.14 6.82
CA VAL A 203 -5.90 -10.81 6.86
C VAL A 203 -4.95 -10.65 5.68
N CYS A 204 -5.15 -9.59 4.92
CA CYS A 204 -4.34 -9.27 3.76
C CYS A 204 -3.68 -7.91 3.91
N GLN A 205 -2.48 -7.76 3.39
CA GLN A 205 -1.77 -6.49 3.46
C GLN A 205 -2.32 -5.40 2.53
N ASN A 206 -3.32 -5.73 1.67
CA ASN A 206 -4.14 -4.73 0.99
C ASN A 206 -5.56 -5.26 0.69
N ASP A 207 -6.46 -4.35 0.29
CA ASP A 207 -7.87 -4.65 0.02
C ASP A 207 -8.04 -5.53 -1.21
N ALA A 208 -7.25 -5.31 -2.27
CA ALA A 208 -7.32 -6.10 -3.49
C ALA A 208 -7.01 -7.59 -3.21
N MET A 209 -5.96 -7.89 -2.44
CA MET A 209 -5.64 -9.26 -2.03
C MET A 209 -6.74 -9.85 -1.13
N ALA A 210 -7.39 -9.05 -0.26
CA ALA A 210 -8.50 -9.53 0.55
C ALA A 210 -9.70 -9.95 -0.31
N MET A 211 -10.00 -9.20 -1.36
CA MET A 211 -11.06 -9.55 -2.32
C MET A 211 -10.68 -10.77 -3.16
N GLY A 212 -9.42 -10.92 -3.55
CA GLY A 212 -8.92 -12.12 -4.24
C GLY A 212 -9.03 -13.39 -3.38
N ALA A 213 -8.65 -13.30 -2.12
CA ALA A 213 -8.83 -14.40 -1.16
C ALA A 213 -10.31 -14.78 -1.01
N ARG A 214 -11.19 -13.77 -0.89
CA ARG A 214 -12.63 -13.98 -0.79
C ARG A 214 -13.20 -14.62 -2.06
N ARG A 215 -12.76 -14.21 -3.24
CA ARG A 215 -13.17 -14.80 -4.52
C ARG A 215 -12.80 -16.28 -4.60
N ALA A 216 -11.56 -16.65 -4.26
CA ALA A 216 -11.11 -18.04 -4.27
C ALA A 216 -11.96 -18.95 -3.37
N LEU A 217 -12.34 -18.46 -2.19
CA LEU A 217 -13.19 -19.19 -1.25
C LEU A 217 -14.66 -19.28 -1.71
N LYS A 218 -15.15 -18.25 -2.40
CA LYS A 218 -16.50 -18.23 -2.99
C LYS A 218 -16.66 -19.25 -4.12
N GLU A 219 -15.60 -19.53 -4.86
CA GLU A 219 -15.58 -20.49 -5.99
C GLU A 219 -15.42 -21.95 -5.55
N LEU A 220 -15.34 -22.21 -4.25
CA LEU A 220 -15.28 -23.59 -3.72
C LEU A 220 -16.52 -24.40 -4.09
N SER A 221 -16.30 -25.65 -4.47
CA SER A 221 -17.35 -26.63 -4.67
C SER A 221 -17.91 -27.09 -3.33
N GLY A 222 -19.24 -27.20 -3.23
CA GLY A 222 -19.95 -27.63 -2.02
C GLY A 222 -20.40 -26.46 -1.15
N ASP A 223 -21.74 -26.34 -1.00
CA ASP A 223 -22.38 -25.20 -0.33
C ASP A 223 -21.94 -25.03 1.12
N ALA A 224 -21.92 -26.10 1.90
CA ALA A 224 -21.54 -26.06 3.33
C ALA A 224 -20.08 -25.61 3.53
N ALA A 225 -19.14 -26.06 2.67
CA ALA A 225 -17.74 -25.61 2.75
C ALA A 225 -17.63 -24.13 2.40
N ARG A 226 -18.30 -23.70 1.33
CA ARG A 226 -18.33 -22.30 0.89
C ARG A 226 -18.94 -21.39 1.96
N GLU A 227 -20.08 -21.75 2.54
CA GLU A 227 -20.74 -20.97 3.59
C GLU A 227 -19.84 -20.79 4.81
N LYS A 228 -19.19 -21.87 5.27
CA LYS A 228 -18.23 -21.81 6.38
C LYS A 228 -17.12 -20.78 6.12
N TRP A 229 -16.51 -20.79 4.93
CA TRP A 229 -15.42 -19.87 4.58
C TRP A 229 -15.92 -18.44 4.38
N MET A 230 -17.09 -18.26 3.79
CA MET A 230 -17.66 -16.95 3.54
C MET A 230 -18.17 -16.24 4.80
N ALA A 231 -18.41 -17.00 5.89
CA ALA A 231 -18.74 -16.47 7.20
C ALA A 231 -17.54 -15.90 7.97
N LEU A 232 -16.31 -16.21 7.54
CA LEU A 232 -15.11 -15.69 8.20
C LEU A 232 -14.97 -14.17 8.00
N PRO A 233 -14.44 -13.45 8.99
CA PRO A 233 -14.04 -12.06 8.79
C PRO A 233 -12.82 -11.95 7.87
N PHE A 234 -12.84 -10.95 6.99
CA PHE A 234 -11.73 -10.57 6.11
C PHE A 234 -11.26 -9.19 6.49
N VAL A 235 -9.96 -8.99 6.53
CA VAL A 235 -9.32 -7.69 6.82
C VAL A 235 -8.40 -7.32 5.68
N GLY A 236 -8.52 -6.08 5.22
CA GLY A 236 -7.68 -5.49 4.18
C GLY A 236 -6.84 -4.31 4.67
N CYS A 237 -6.34 -3.56 3.72
CA CYS A 237 -5.62 -2.29 3.90
C CYS A 237 -5.66 -1.55 2.56
N ASP A 238 -5.59 -0.28 2.57
CA ASP A 238 -5.64 0.83 1.63
C ASP A 238 -6.86 1.72 1.94
N GLY A 239 -8.02 1.11 2.23
CA GLY A 239 -9.17 1.81 2.81
C GLY A 239 -9.68 2.98 1.97
N LEU A 240 -9.58 2.89 0.64
CA LEU A 240 -10.12 3.93 -0.24
C LEU A 240 -11.64 4.01 -0.09
N PRO A 241 -12.25 5.22 -0.17
CA PRO A 241 -13.70 5.38 -0.02
C PRO A 241 -14.52 4.57 -1.01
N SER A 242 -14.04 4.44 -2.26
CA SER A 242 -14.70 3.76 -3.37
C SER A 242 -14.58 2.23 -3.31
N THR A 243 -13.59 1.71 -2.60
CA THR A 243 -13.29 0.27 -2.50
C THR A 243 -13.25 -0.20 -1.06
N GLY A 244 -12.13 -0.13 -0.35
CA GLY A 244 -11.96 -0.72 0.99
C GLY A 244 -13.03 -0.32 1.99
N GLN A 245 -13.34 0.98 2.15
CA GLN A 245 -14.41 1.43 3.04
C GLN A 245 -15.79 0.97 2.56
N LYS A 246 -16.03 0.98 1.24
CA LYS A 246 -17.27 0.42 0.66
C LYS A 246 -17.38 -1.07 0.96
N TYR A 247 -16.30 -1.83 0.85
CA TYR A 247 -16.30 -3.26 1.17
C TYR A 247 -16.63 -3.52 2.65
N VAL A 248 -16.14 -2.67 3.55
CA VAL A 248 -16.52 -2.76 4.98
C VAL A 248 -18.00 -2.45 5.17
N ARG A 249 -18.51 -1.34 4.60
CA ARG A 249 -19.94 -0.98 4.70
C ARG A 249 -20.88 -2.03 4.11
N SER A 250 -20.44 -2.76 3.08
CA SER A 250 -21.20 -3.86 2.46
C SER A 250 -20.89 -5.23 3.08
N GLN A 251 -20.18 -5.29 4.20
CA GLN A 251 -19.83 -6.50 4.93
C GLN A 251 -19.01 -7.54 4.13
N LEU A 252 -18.34 -7.11 3.07
CA LEU A 252 -17.38 -7.93 2.34
C LEU A 252 -16.05 -8.01 3.09
N LEU A 253 -15.67 -6.93 3.80
CA LEU A 253 -14.57 -6.90 4.75
C LEU A 253 -15.10 -6.58 6.15
N ALA A 254 -14.49 -7.16 7.18
CA ALA A 254 -14.74 -6.80 8.57
C ALA A 254 -14.05 -5.49 8.94
N ALA A 255 -12.86 -5.25 8.38
CA ALA A 255 -12.09 -4.03 8.56
C ALA A 255 -11.12 -3.79 7.42
N THR A 256 -10.73 -2.53 7.27
CA THR A 256 -9.60 -2.10 6.45
C THR A 256 -8.79 -1.05 7.20
N ILE A 257 -7.63 -0.65 6.67
CA ILE A 257 -6.85 0.46 7.20
C ILE A 257 -6.83 1.55 6.13
N VAL A 258 -7.26 2.74 6.50
CA VAL A 258 -7.25 3.90 5.61
C VAL A 258 -5.83 4.41 5.47
N VAL A 259 -5.32 4.34 4.25
CA VAL A 259 -4.03 4.88 3.82
C VAL A 259 -4.31 5.89 2.72
N LEU A 260 -4.19 7.17 3.05
CA LEU A 260 -4.46 8.21 2.07
C LEU A 260 -3.41 8.19 0.95
N PRO A 261 -3.80 8.45 -0.32
CA PRO A 261 -2.84 8.69 -1.40
C PRO A 261 -1.90 9.85 -1.05
N ILE A 262 -0.60 9.61 -1.16
CA ILE A 262 0.43 10.55 -0.66
C ILE A 262 1.00 11.47 -1.73
N THR A 263 0.68 11.25 -3.01
CA THR A 263 1.20 12.05 -4.14
C THR A 263 0.84 13.52 -4.03
N GLY A 264 -0.38 13.85 -3.61
CA GLY A 264 -0.79 15.24 -3.40
C GLY A 264 0.06 15.92 -2.34
N TYR A 265 0.22 15.29 -1.18
CA TYR A 265 1.05 15.80 -0.09
C TYR A 265 2.52 15.92 -0.50
N ALA A 266 3.07 14.92 -1.19
CA ALA A 266 4.43 14.95 -1.69
C ALA A 266 4.65 16.10 -2.68
N MET A 267 3.67 16.35 -3.57
CA MET A 267 3.72 17.44 -4.53
C MET A 267 3.70 18.82 -3.86
N GLU A 268 2.84 19.03 -2.85
CA GLU A 268 2.82 20.26 -2.06
C GLU A 268 4.17 20.55 -1.42
N LYS A 269 4.77 19.54 -0.79
CA LYS A 269 6.10 19.66 -0.17
C LYS A 269 7.19 19.93 -1.18
N LEU A 270 7.16 19.27 -2.35
CA LEU A 270 8.13 19.48 -3.41
C LEU A 270 8.05 20.88 -4.01
N VAL A 271 6.85 21.33 -4.38
CA VAL A 271 6.64 22.66 -4.96
C VAL A 271 7.07 23.75 -3.98
N HIS A 272 6.70 23.61 -2.70
CA HIS A 272 7.17 24.53 -1.65
C HIS A 272 8.70 24.55 -1.56
N ALA A 273 9.34 23.38 -1.52
CA ALA A 273 10.80 23.25 -1.42
C ALA A 273 11.54 23.87 -2.61
N ILE A 274 11.02 23.69 -3.84
CA ILE A 274 11.57 24.32 -5.04
C ILE A 274 11.48 25.84 -4.95
N HIS A 275 10.32 26.39 -4.56
CA HIS A 275 10.13 27.84 -4.46
C HIS A 275 10.98 28.50 -3.36
N THR A 276 11.13 27.83 -2.22
CA THR A 276 11.90 28.35 -1.08
C THR A 276 13.38 27.96 -1.12
N LYS A 277 13.79 27.15 -2.10
CA LYS A 277 15.14 26.58 -2.21
C LYS A 277 15.57 25.87 -0.92
N SER A 278 14.63 25.14 -0.31
CA SER A 278 14.84 24.42 0.96
C SER A 278 14.87 22.91 0.77
N GLN A 279 15.41 22.20 1.77
CA GLN A 279 15.34 20.74 1.84
C GLN A 279 14.30 20.35 2.91
N PRO A 280 13.22 19.65 2.55
CA PRO A 280 12.30 19.07 3.54
C PRO A 280 13.03 18.06 4.45
N PRO A 281 12.42 17.60 5.56
CA PRO A 281 12.89 16.40 6.26
C PRO A 281 13.14 15.25 5.29
N GLU A 282 14.13 14.41 5.60
CA GLU A 282 14.52 13.30 4.72
C GLU A 282 13.37 12.30 4.49
N LEU A 283 12.58 12.06 5.53
CA LEU A 283 11.38 11.23 5.51
C LEU A 283 10.20 11.98 6.12
N LEU A 284 9.10 12.00 5.39
CA LEU A 284 7.80 12.50 5.83
C LEU A 284 6.83 11.32 5.89
N LEU A 285 6.21 11.11 7.05
CA LEU A 285 5.24 10.02 7.26
C LEU A 285 3.82 10.56 7.34
N THR A 286 2.87 9.82 6.78
CA THR A 286 1.44 10.02 6.97
C THR A 286 0.88 8.94 7.88
N ALA A 287 -0.03 9.33 8.80
CA ALA A 287 -0.62 8.41 9.76
C ALA A 287 -1.78 7.61 9.14
N PRO A 288 -1.78 6.28 9.25
CA PRO A 288 -2.92 5.44 8.88
C PRO A 288 -3.97 5.41 10.01
N THR A 289 -5.21 5.00 9.67
CA THR A 289 -6.27 4.81 10.65
C THR A 289 -7.08 3.53 10.37
N SER A 290 -7.53 2.85 11.41
CA SER A 290 -8.43 1.70 11.28
C SER A 290 -9.83 2.12 10.83
N PHE A 291 -10.47 1.34 9.96
CA PHE A 291 -11.86 1.50 9.58
C PHE A 291 -12.59 0.15 9.55
N PRO A 292 -13.59 -0.12 10.43
CA PRO A 292 -13.94 0.71 11.59
C PRO A 292 -12.77 0.90 12.55
N THR A 293 -12.91 1.78 13.55
CA THR A 293 -11.90 1.88 14.61
C THR A 293 -11.76 0.54 15.35
N VAL A 294 -10.62 0.32 16.01
CA VAL A 294 -10.41 -0.93 16.77
C VAL A 294 -11.44 -1.07 17.89
N GLU A 295 -11.82 0.05 18.52
CA GLU A 295 -12.83 0.11 19.56
C GLU A 295 -14.23 -0.29 19.04
N GLU A 296 -14.60 0.21 17.85
CA GLU A 296 -15.86 -0.17 17.19
C GLU A 296 -15.88 -1.65 16.81
N LEU A 297 -14.76 -2.25 16.38
CA LEU A 297 -14.67 -3.68 16.11
C LEU A 297 -14.93 -4.52 17.36
N VAL A 298 -14.39 -4.11 18.52
CA VAL A 298 -14.63 -4.78 19.81
C VAL A 298 -16.10 -4.66 20.20
N THR A 299 -16.71 -3.48 20.08
CA THR A 299 -18.11 -3.23 20.46
C THR A 299 -19.08 -3.97 19.55
N GLY A 300 -18.94 -3.84 18.24
CA GLY A 300 -19.82 -4.49 17.28
C GLY A 300 -19.77 -6.02 17.30
N ARG A 301 -18.69 -6.60 17.83
CA ARG A 301 -18.62 -8.02 18.12
C ARG A 301 -19.42 -8.39 19.37
N ARG A 302 -19.35 -7.60 20.45
CA ARG A 302 -20.14 -7.85 21.67
C ARG A 302 -21.62 -7.85 21.37
N GLU A 303 -22.10 -6.94 20.55
CA GLU A 303 -23.50 -6.87 20.12
C GLU A 303 -23.91 -8.10 19.31
N ARG A 304 -23.09 -8.57 18.37
CA ARG A 304 -23.37 -9.80 17.58
C ARG A 304 -23.43 -11.07 18.46
N ASN A 305 -22.58 -11.16 19.49
CA ASN A 305 -22.57 -12.30 20.40
C ASN A 305 -23.72 -12.26 21.44
N GLN A 306 -24.42 -11.13 21.60
CA GLN A 306 -25.56 -10.96 22.48
C GLN A 306 -26.90 -11.23 21.80
N VAL A 307 -26.95 -11.35 20.47
CA VAL A 307 -28.14 -11.76 19.73
C VAL A 307 -28.22 -13.32 19.79
N PRO A 308 -29.20 -13.92 20.47
CA PRO A 308 -29.34 -15.37 20.45
C PRO A 308 -29.56 -15.88 19.04
N ALA A 309 -28.92 -16.99 18.69
CA ALA A 309 -29.26 -17.70 17.46
C ALA A 309 -30.74 -18.10 17.55
N LEU A 310 -31.56 -17.53 16.64
CA LEU A 310 -32.98 -17.90 16.47
C LEU A 310 -33.10 -19.28 15.82
#